data_7661c291ce3655cd88126836e428d32a
#
_entry.id   7661c291ce3655cd88126836e428d32a
#
_cell.length_a   1.000
_cell.length_b   1.000
_cell.length_c   1.000
_cell.angle_alpha   90.00
_cell.angle_beta   90.00
_cell.angle_gamma   90.00
#
_symmetry.space_group_name_H-M   'P 1'
#
loop_
_entity.id
_entity.type
_entity.pdbx_description
1 polymer ?
#
loop_
_entity_poly.entity_id
_entity_poly.type
_entity_poly.pdbx_seq_one_letter_code
_entity_poly.pdbx_strand_id
1 'polypeptide(L)'
;MVRTLTFARMGRFRALWLIALATGFSACNAADPFTSASEDTPATPVDPSTPSEPSFAISYAGGIPMGTWAQPTSTLGYRYNGTLRVIWPKYLKSELSAIRSRGGRVVLSMTGSEWQFKDSNGHFSFTKWKERVNRYRGMDLSSYVRDGTLIGHFLLDEPNDPTNWNGQLVSPATVEAMAKYSKSLWPYLPTLVRAEPHYLLYNHHYLDAAWAQYVTRKGTATDYLRRNVADASARHLALVVGLNIRKGGPGGRAMTGAEIANWGSIMLNSTYPCAFLSWQYSSQLNQSSVQKAMDLLRRKAQSRAAKRCS
;
A
#
# COMPACT_ATOMS: atom_id res chain seq x y z
N MET A 1 -2.14 -54.10 -25.48
CA MET A 1 -3.09 -53.21 -26.19
C MET A 1 -2.66 -51.77 -25.95
N VAL A 2 -2.00 -51.21 -26.92
CA VAL A 2 -1.45 -49.86 -26.89
C VAL A 2 -2.47 -48.93 -27.57
N ARG A 3 -2.93 -47.87 -26.88
CA ARG A 3 -3.74 -46.82 -27.50
C ARG A 3 -2.93 -45.51 -27.51
N THR A 4 -2.53 -45.16 -28.72
CA THR A 4 -1.92 -43.92 -29.15
C THR A 4 -2.97 -42.81 -29.10
N LEU A 5 -2.66 -41.67 -28.45
CA LEU A 5 -3.47 -40.45 -28.54
C LEU A 5 -2.69 -39.37 -29.28
N THR A 6 -3.31 -38.96 -30.39
CA THR A 6 -2.83 -37.99 -31.38
C THR A 6 -2.97 -36.56 -30.87
N PHE A 7 -1.89 -35.76 -31.00
CA PHE A 7 -1.90 -34.32 -30.76
C PHE A 7 -2.46 -33.56 -31.99
N ALA A 8 -3.49 -32.76 -31.75
CA ALA A 8 -3.99 -31.79 -32.71
C ALA A 8 -3.26 -30.44 -32.55
N ARG A 9 -2.63 -29.99 -33.62
CA ARG A 9 -2.07 -28.64 -33.81
C ARG A 9 -3.21 -27.65 -33.97
N MET A 10 -3.18 -26.56 -33.17
CA MET A 10 -4.03 -25.39 -33.40
C MET A 10 -3.20 -24.15 -33.73
N GLY A 11 -3.66 -23.47 -34.79
CA GLY A 11 -2.98 -22.52 -35.63
C GLY A 11 -2.68 -21.14 -34.97
N ARG A 12 -1.69 -20.52 -35.61
CA ARG A 12 -1.24 -19.16 -35.40
C ARG A 12 -2.20 -18.17 -36.08
N PHE A 13 -2.82 -17.27 -35.31
CA PHE A 13 -3.40 -16.05 -35.86
C PHE A 13 -2.41 -14.89 -35.70
N ARG A 14 -1.91 -14.40 -36.87
CA ARG A 14 -1.20 -13.14 -36.98
C ARG A 14 -2.23 -12.04 -37.25
N ALA A 15 -2.33 -11.06 -36.35
CA ALA A 15 -3.03 -9.81 -36.61
C ALA A 15 -2.02 -8.75 -37.02
N LEU A 16 -2.12 -8.30 -38.29
CA LEU A 16 -1.44 -7.10 -38.81
C LEU A 16 -2.17 -5.86 -38.23
N TRP A 17 -1.41 -4.91 -37.71
CA TRP A 17 -1.88 -3.54 -37.45
C TRP A 17 -1.11 -2.57 -38.35
N LEU A 18 -1.86 -1.86 -39.21
CA LEU A 18 -1.41 -0.80 -40.09
C LEU A 18 -0.95 0.43 -39.32
N ILE A 19 0.19 0.96 -39.73
CA ILE A 19 0.75 2.24 -39.27
C ILE A 19 0.13 3.34 -40.16
N ALA A 20 -0.48 4.33 -39.52
CA ALA A 20 -0.81 5.60 -40.16
C ALA A 20 0.16 6.68 -39.68
N LEU A 21 1.01 7.17 -40.60
CA LEU A 21 1.81 8.37 -40.41
C LEU A 21 0.93 9.60 -40.63
N ALA A 22 0.99 10.56 -39.72
CA ALA A 22 0.58 11.94 -40.00
C ALA A 22 1.69 12.89 -39.53
N THR A 23 2.29 13.51 -40.50
CA THR A 23 3.26 14.62 -40.40
C THR A 23 2.52 15.94 -40.17
N GLY A 24 3.01 16.77 -39.28
CA GLY A 24 2.53 18.14 -39.11
C GLY A 24 3.58 19.01 -38.42
N PHE A 25 4.33 19.77 -39.20
CA PHE A 25 5.23 20.85 -38.79
C PHE A 25 4.42 22.04 -38.31
N SER A 26 4.84 22.68 -37.23
CA SER A 26 4.91 24.14 -37.20
C SER A 26 5.79 24.61 -36.03
N ALA A 27 6.81 25.35 -36.39
CA ALA A 27 7.66 26.14 -35.48
C ALA A 27 7.03 27.51 -35.26
N CYS A 28 7.16 28.04 -34.04
CA CYS A 28 7.19 29.48 -33.79
C CYS A 28 8.08 29.78 -32.59
N ASN A 29 9.16 30.51 -32.87
CA ASN A 29 10.02 31.23 -31.92
C ASN A 29 9.26 32.39 -31.28
N ALA A 30 9.48 32.64 -29.99
CA ALA A 30 9.45 34.00 -29.45
C ALA A 30 10.32 34.04 -28.18
N ALA A 31 11.10 35.11 -28.13
CA ALA A 31 12.24 35.44 -27.33
C ALA A 31 11.94 35.72 -25.83
N ASP A 32 13.02 35.62 -25.01
CA ASP A 32 13.23 36.24 -23.70
C ASP A 32 12.96 37.76 -23.73
N PRO A 33 12.77 38.47 -22.61
CA PRO A 33 13.74 38.56 -21.53
C PRO A 33 13.15 38.76 -20.10
N PHE A 34 13.89 38.41 -19.04
CA PHE A 34 14.09 39.31 -17.89
C PHE A 34 15.13 38.71 -16.92
N THR A 35 16.32 39.24 -16.98
CA THR A 35 17.31 39.29 -15.91
C THR A 35 16.81 40.17 -14.78
N SER A 36 16.81 39.69 -13.54
CA SER A 36 17.03 40.53 -12.37
C SER A 36 17.80 39.72 -11.32
N ALA A 37 18.99 40.16 -11.06
CA ALA A 37 19.82 39.81 -9.93
C ALA A 37 19.15 40.24 -8.63
N SER A 38 19.19 39.42 -7.61
CA SER A 38 19.03 39.84 -6.23
C SER A 38 19.90 39.00 -5.30
N GLU A 39 20.89 39.65 -4.80
CA GLU A 39 21.60 39.63 -3.53
C GLU A 39 21.63 38.33 -2.71
N ASP A 40 22.85 37.81 -2.60
CA ASP A 40 23.31 36.85 -1.60
C ASP A 40 23.10 37.39 -0.17
N THR A 41 22.18 36.78 0.55
CA THR A 41 22.15 36.86 2.01
C THR A 41 22.85 35.64 2.58
N PRO A 42 23.89 35.82 3.44
CA PRO A 42 24.61 34.65 4.01
C PRO A 42 23.68 33.84 4.93
N ALA A 43 23.67 32.53 4.72
CA ALA A 43 22.96 31.59 5.56
C ALA A 43 23.52 31.64 6.99
N THR A 44 22.66 31.92 7.94
CA THR A 44 22.95 31.86 9.38
C THR A 44 23.22 30.37 9.76
N PRO A 45 24.25 30.08 10.57
CA PRO A 45 24.50 28.71 11.05
C PRO A 45 23.34 28.24 11.92
N VAL A 46 22.78 27.08 11.59
CA VAL A 46 21.73 26.42 12.39
C VAL A 46 22.38 25.82 13.63
N ASP A 47 21.97 26.30 14.80
CA ASP A 47 22.35 25.80 16.12
C ASP A 47 21.85 24.36 16.30
N PRO A 48 22.73 23.34 16.60
CA PRO A 48 22.33 21.97 16.79
C PRO A 48 21.55 21.71 18.09
N SER A 49 21.25 22.72 18.89
CA SER A 49 20.50 22.60 20.14
C SER A 49 19.01 22.90 20.05
N THR A 50 18.46 23.02 18.81
CA THR A 50 17.01 23.22 18.65
C THR A 50 16.26 21.98 19.16
N PRO A 51 15.38 22.14 20.18
CA PRO A 51 14.59 21.00 20.70
C PRO A 51 13.77 20.40 19.56
N SER A 52 13.81 19.07 19.45
CA SER A 52 12.92 18.32 18.55
C SER A 52 11.48 18.78 18.75
N GLU A 53 10.83 19.21 17.66
CA GLU A 53 9.43 19.62 17.73
C GLU A 53 8.61 18.57 18.46
N PRO A 54 7.69 18.98 19.36
CA PRO A 54 6.86 18.02 20.09
C PRO A 54 6.08 17.17 19.10
N SER A 55 6.21 15.87 19.21
CA SER A 55 5.41 14.90 18.50
C SER A 55 3.94 15.16 18.83
N PHE A 56 3.26 15.95 17.99
CA PHE A 56 1.82 16.15 18.13
C PHE A 56 1.12 14.80 17.97
N ALA A 57 0.55 14.30 19.06
CA ALA A 57 -0.35 13.18 19.01
C ALA A 57 -1.52 13.55 18.11
N ILE A 58 -1.53 13.04 16.88
CA ILE A 58 -2.64 13.29 15.94
C ILE A 58 -3.81 12.49 16.44
N SER A 59 -4.81 13.19 16.96
CA SER A 59 -6.12 12.62 17.21
C SER A 59 -6.80 12.38 15.87
N TYR A 60 -6.75 11.14 15.37
CA TYR A 60 -7.60 10.74 14.26
C TYR A 60 -9.03 10.65 14.77
N ALA A 61 -9.90 11.57 14.38
CA ALA A 61 -11.32 11.39 14.61
C ALA A 61 -11.75 10.06 13.95
N GLY A 62 -12.31 9.13 14.74
CA GLY A 62 -12.88 7.91 14.21
C GLY A 62 -12.00 6.65 14.20
N GLY A 63 -11.13 6.43 15.19
CA GLY A 63 -10.45 5.15 15.41
C GLY A 63 -9.35 4.83 14.40
N ILE A 64 -9.17 3.55 14.08
CA ILE A 64 -8.17 3.10 13.09
C ILE A 64 -8.74 3.08 11.67
N PRO A 65 -7.91 3.26 10.62
CA PRO A 65 -8.33 3.12 9.23
C PRO A 65 -8.91 1.74 8.92
N MET A 66 -10.06 1.70 8.24
CA MET A 66 -10.75 0.47 7.86
C MET A 66 -11.25 0.54 6.42
N GLY A 67 -10.92 -0.47 5.63
CA GLY A 67 -11.36 -0.56 4.24
C GLY A 67 -10.64 -1.63 3.44
N THR A 68 -10.41 -1.37 2.15
CA THR A 68 -9.83 -2.35 1.25
C THR A 68 -8.74 -1.76 0.35
N TRP A 69 -7.92 -2.63 -0.23
CA TRP A 69 -7.08 -2.31 -1.37
C TRP A 69 -7.96 -1.86 -2.55
N ALA A 70 -7.51 -0.84 -3.28
CA ALA A 70 -8.19 -0.25 -4.42
C ALA A 70 -9.61 0.29 -4.13
N GLN A 71 -9.91 0.62 -2.86
CA GLN A 71 -11.17 1.25 -2.49
C GLN A 71 -11.32 2.59 -3.22
N PRO A 72 -12.40 2.83 -3.99
CA PRO A 72 -12.59 4.12 -4.66
C PRO A 72 -12.74 5.27 -3.67
N THR A 73 -12.12 6.41 -3.98
CA THR A 73 -12.19 7.62 -3.14
C THR A 73 -13.63 8.06 -2.88
N SER A 74 -14.54 7.89 -3.86
CA SER A 74 -15.95 8.23 -3.73
C SER A 74 -16.71 7.45 -2.64
N THR A 75 -16.20 6.30 -2.23
CA THR A 75 -16.80 5.43 -1.20
C THR A 75 -16.28 5.71 0.21
N LEU A 76 -15.25 6.55 0.34
CA LEU A 76 -14.71 6.96 1.63
C LEU A 76 -15.63 7.95 2.34
N GLY A 77 -15.59 7.96 3.67
CA GLY A 77 -16.37 8.86 4.51
C GLY A 77 -17.69 8.26 5.02
N TYR A 78 -18.26 7.28 4.36
CA TYR A 78 -19.46 6.60 4.80
C TYR A 78 -19.17 5.25 5.46
N ARG A 79 -18.96 4.18 4.66
CA ARG A 79 -18.69 2.82 5.18
C ARG A 79 -17.20 2.56 5.41
N TYR A 80 -16.36 3.25 4.69
CA TYR A 80 -14.91 3.06 4.70
C TYR A 80 -14.21 4.38 5.01
N ASN A 81 -13.14 4.31 5.78
CA ASN A 81 -12.26 5.45 6.04
C ASN A 81 -10.78 5.11 5.80
N GLY A 82 -10.49 3.91 5.30
CA GLY A 82 -9.15 3.44 4.99
C GLY A 82 -9.07 2.82 3.60
N THR A 83 -7.94 2.97 2.93
CA THR A 83 -7.67 2.32 1.63
C THR A 83 -6.18 2.18 1.40
N LEU A 84 -5.79 1.24 0.51
CA LEU A 84 -4.52 1.30 -0.20
C LEU A 84 -4.79 1.63 -1.64
N ARG A 85 -4.08 2.61 -2.19
CA ARG A 85 -4.25 3.02 -3.59
C ARG A 85 -2.93 3.28 -4.29
N VAL A 86 -2.90 2.92 -5.56
CA VAL A 86 -1.94 3.49 -6.52
C VAL A 86 -2.50 4.83 -6.98
N ILE A 87 -1.77 5.91 -6.74
CA ILE A 87 -2.13 7.26 -7.18
C ILE A 87 -0.94 7.81 -7.95
N TRP A 88 -1.12 8.08 -9.24
CA TRP A 88 -0.05 8.59 -10.10
C TRP A 88 0.36 10.02 -9.73
N PRO A 89 1.63 10.43 -9.93
CA PRO A 89 2.14 11.74 -9.51
C PRO A 89 1.27 12.91 -9.92
N LYS A 90 0.81 12.93 -11.17
CA LYS A 90 -0.04 14.01 -11.71
C LYS A 90 -1.39 14.19 -10.99
N TYR A 91 -1.88 13.14 -10.33
CA TYR A 91 -3.15 13.18 -9.61
C TYR A 91 -2.98 13.17 -8.09
N LEU A 92 -1.74 13.11 -7.59
CA LEU A 92 -1.48 12.84 -6.18
C LEU A 92 -2.12 13.88 -5.26
N LYS A 93 -1.89 15.16 -5.52
CA LYS A 93 -2.43 16.25 -4.68
C LYS A 93 -3.96 16.30 -4.71
N SER A 94 -4.58 16.17 -5.88
CA SER A 94 -6.04 16.20 -6.01
C SER A 94 -6.70 15.00 -5.33
N GLU A 95 -6.15 13.79 -5.51
CA GLU A 95 -6.67 12.57 -4.85
C GLU A 95 -6.47 12.63 -3.33
N LEU A 96 -5.30 13.05 -2.83
CA LEU A 96 -5.08 13.19 -1.40
C LEU A 96 -6.02 14.24 -0.78
N SER A 97 -6.27 15.36 -1.47
CA SER A 97 -7.25 16.35 -1.03
C SER A 97 -8.68 15.78 -1.01
N ALA A 98 -9.06 15.01 -2.03
CA ALA A 98 -10.37 14.37 -2.09
C ALA A 98 -10.54 13.28 -1.00
N ILE A 99 -9.48 12.53 -0.69
CA ILE A 99 -9.47 11.56 0.42
C ILE A 99 -9.62 12.30 1.76
N ARG A 100 -8.83 13.37 1.96
CA ARG A 100 -8.86 14.22 3.16
C ARG A 100 -10.25 14.79 3.41
N SER A 101 -10.88 15.40 2.40
CA SER A 101 -12.20 16.03 2.52
C SER A 101 -13.31 15.05 2.90
N ARG A 102 -13.10 13.76 2.67
CA ARG A 102 -13.98 12.67 3.06
C ARG A 102 -13.63 12.02 4.40
N GLY A 103 -12.66 12.56 5.14
CA GLY A 103 -12.14 11.92 6.36
C GLY A 103 -11.48 10.57 6.10
N GLY A 104 -11.04 10.34 4.86
CA GLY A 104 -10.38 9.11 4.45
C GLY A 104 -8.89 9.12 4.79
N ARG A 105 -8.31 7.92 4.84
CA ARG A 105 -6.89 7.66 5.10
C ARG A 105 -6.36 6.66 4.09
N VAL A 106 -5.16 6.89 3.59
CA VAL A 106 -4.61 6.10 2.49
C VAL A 106 -3.19 5.61 2.80
N VAL A 107 -2.95 4.33 2.47
CA VAL A 107 -1.61 3.80 2.22
C VAL A 107 -1.34 4.00 0.73
N LEU A 108 -0.27 4.71 0.39
CA LEU A 108 0.06 5.08 -0.98
C LEU A 108 1.02 4.06 -1.60
N SER A 109 0.62 3.44 -2.71
CA SER A 109 1.53 2.70 -3.57
C SER A 109 2.05 3.64 -4.67
N MET A 110 3.37 3.81 -4.74
CA MET A 110 4.05 4.70 -5.70
C MET A 110 4.54 3.95 -6.94
N THR A 111 4.55 2.63 -6.90
CA THR A 111 5.17 1.81 -7.95
C THR A 111 4.23 1.34 -9.04
N GLY A 112 2.96 1.18 -8.71
CA GLY A 112 1.96 0.60 -9.62
C GLY A 112 2.01 -0.93 -9.61
N SER A 113 1.75 -1.53 -10.77
CA SER A 113 1.72 -2.99 -10.92
C SER A 113 3.14 -3.58 -10.89
N GLU A 114 3.29 -4.79 -10.33
CA GLU A 114 4.59 -5.45 -10.11
C GLU A 114 5.42 -5.66 -11.38
N TRP A 115 4.78 -5.95 -12.51
CA TRP A 115 5.48 -6.13 -13.78
C TRP A 115 6.33 -4.90 -14.18
N GLN A 116 6.02 -3.71 -13.66
CA GLN A 116 6.74 -2.46 -13.98
C GLN A 116 8.12 -2.38 -13.31
N PHE A 117 8.37 -3.21 -12.31
CA PHE A 117 9.65 -3.26 -11.61
C PHE A 117 10.21 -4.68 -11.49
N LYS A 118 9.83 -5.54 -12.43
CA LYS A 118 10.52 -6.81 -12.71
C LYS A 118 11.60 -6.63 -13.76
N ASP A 119 12.67 -7.42 -13.67
CA ASP A 119 13.68 -7.52 -14.72
C ASP A 119 13.18 -8.36 -15.90
N SER A 120 14.05 -8.63 -16.88
CA SER A 120 13.72 -9.45 -18.06
C SER A 120 13.42 -10.91 -17.71
N ASN A 121 13.88 -11.39 -16.57
CA ASN A 121 13.66 -12.74 -16.05
C ASN A 121 12.43 -12.84 -15.14
N GLY A 122 11.72 -11.74 -14.93
CA GLY A 122 10.55 -11.70 -14.04
C GLY A 122 10.90 -11.61 -12.54
N HIS A 123 12.17 -11.40 -12.19
CA HIS A 123 12.62 -11.19 -10.81
C HIS A 123 12.42 -9.73 -10.40
N PHE A 124 12.36 -9.48 -9.09
CA PHE A 124 12.32 -8.15 -8.55
C PHE A 124 13.57 -7.34 -8.92
N SER A 125 13.37 -6.13 -9.43
CA SER A 125 14.45 -5.18 -9.73
C SER A 125 14.35 -3.95 -8.82
N PHE A 126 15.27 -3.85 -7.87
CA PHE A 126 15.35 -2.68 -6.97
C PHE A 126 15.62 -1.38 -7.73
N THR A 127 16.40 -1.43 -8.81
CA THR A 127 16.65 -0.27 -9.68
C THR A 127 15.36 0.23 -10.31
N LYS A 128 14.60 -0.65 -10.98
CA LYS A 128 13.30 -0.28 -11.57
C LYS A 128 12.29 0.18 -10.52
N TRP A 129 12.29 -0.45 -9.35
CA TRP A 129 11.44 0.00 -8.22
C TRP A 129 11.79 1.44 -7.81
N LYS A 130 13.08 1.77 -7.65
CA LYS A 130 13.53 3.15 -7.37
C LYS A 130 13.11 4.14 -8.46
N GLU A 131 13.22 3.76 -9.73
CA GLU A 131 12.76 4.60 -10.86
C GLU A 131 11.28 4.94 -10.73
N ARG A 132 10.45 3.96 -10.31
CA ARG A 132 9.02 4.18 -10.08
C ARG A 132 8.76 5.16 -8.94
N VAL A 133 9.46 4.99 -7.83
CA VAL A 133 9.35 5.86 -6.65
C VAL A 133 9.87 7.28 -6.96
N ASN A 134 10.95 7.39 -7.72
CA ASN A 134 11.55 8.68 -8.09
C ASN A 134 10.62 9.62 -8.86
N ARG A 135 9.55 9.11 -9.49
CA ARG A 135 8.54 9.97 -10.14
C ARG A 135 7.80 10.88 -9.15
N TYR A 136 7.89 10.60 -7.86
CA TYR A 136 7.29 11.40 -6.79
C TYR A 136 8.31 12.28 -6.07
N ARG A 137 9.60 12.22 -6.46
CA ARG A 137 10.67 13.01 -5.84
C ARG A 137 10.32 14.50 -5.86
N GLY A 138 10.59 15.19 -4.74
CA GLY A 138 10.28 16.61 -4.58
C GLY A 138 8.81 16.93 -4.26
N MET A 139 7.94 15.93 -4.18
CA MET A 139 6.56 16.16 -3.73
C MET A 139 6.51 16.27 -2.21
N ASP A 140 6.01 17.39 -1.70
CA ASP A 140 5.75 17.55 -0.28
C ASP A 140 4.47 16.81 0.11
N LEU A 141 4.63 15.82 0.99
CA LEU A 141 3.58 14.99 1.56
C LEU A 141 3.34 15.27 3.05
N SER A 142 4.12 16.21 3.63
CA SER A 142 4.19 16.41 5.08
C SER A 142 2.84 16.73 5.71
N SER A 143 2.05 17.61 5.09
CA SER A 143 0.73 18.00 5.60
C SER A 143 -0.25 16.82 5.67
N TYR A 144 -0.19 15.90 4.69
CA TYR A 144 -1.06 14.71 4.64
C TYR A 144 -0.61 13.62 5.61
N VAL A 145 0.68 13.52 5.89
CA VAL A 145 1.20 12.62 6.93
C VAL A 145 0.86 13.15 8.32
N ARG A 146 1.03 14.46 8.52
CA ARG A 146 0.78 15.12 9.80
C ARG A 146 -0.66 14.97 10.26
N ASP A 147 -1.63 15.16 9.38
CA ASP A 147 -3.05 15.03 9.71
C ASP A 147 -3.60 13.59 9.55
N GLY A 148 -2.74 12.64 9.17
CA GLY A 148 -3.09 11.23 9.05
C GLY A 148 -3.91 10.86 7.83
N THR A 149 -4.07 11.72 6.86
CA THR A 149 -4.64 11.37 5.55
C THR A 149 -3.78 10.35 4.84
N LEU A 150 -2.45 10.57 4.83
CA LEU A 150 -1.46 9.62 4.31
C LEU A 150 -0.82 8.87 5.47
N ILE A 151 -1.15 7.58 5.61
CA ILE A 151 -0.71 6.75 6.74
C ILE A 151 0.55 5.94 6.44
N GLY A 152 1.01 5.91 5.17
CA GLY A 152 2.28 5.31 4.83
C GLY A 152 2.48 5.05 3.34
N HIS A 153 3.73 4.74 2.98
CA HIS A 153 4.16 4.29 1.66
C HIS A 153 4.19 2.76 1.60
N PHE A 154 3.38 2.17 0.73
CA PHE A 154 3.38 0.74 0.45
C PHE A 154 4.55 0.36 -0.43
N LEU A 155 5.52 -0.38 0.12
CA LEU A 155 6.76 -0.71 -0.56
C LEU A 155 6.57 -1.84 -1.58
N LEU A 156 6.01 -2.98 -1.13
CA LEU A 156 5.93 -4.19 -1.93
C LEU A 156 4.82 -5.11 -1.45
N ASP A 157 4.29 -5.89 -2.41
CA ASP A 157 3.34 -6.95 -2.16
C ASP A 157 4.04 -8.30 -2.07
N GLU A 158 3.75 -9.07 -1.03
CA GLU A 158 4.21 -10.46 -0.82
C GLU A 158 5.65 -10.74 -1.26
N PRO A 159 6.68 -10.06 -0.71
CA PRO A 159 8.09 -10.32 -1.03
C PRO A 159 8.49 -11.78 -0.75
N ASN A 160 7.75 -12.43 0.12
CA ASN A 160 7.93 -13.83 0.56
C ASN A 160 7.18 -14.86 -0.30
N ASP A 161 6.49 -14.46 -1.35
CA ASP A 161 5.84 -15.39 -2.29
C ASP A 161 6.71 -15.53 -3.56
N PRO A 162 7.41 -16.67 -3.75
CA PRO A 162 8.26 -16.85 -4.92
C PRO A 162 7.49 -16.89 -6.24
N THR A 163 6.18 -17.16 -6.21
CA THR A 163 5.36 -17.17 -7.44
C THR A 163 5.25 -15.78 -8.05
N ASN A 164 5.31 -14.74 -7.24
CA ASN A 164 5.31 -13.36 -7.70
C ASN A 164 6.64 -12.95 -8.38
N TRP A 165 7.75 -13.63 -8.09
CA TRP A 165 9.11 -13.20 -8.46
C TRP A 165 9.88 -14.27 -9.24
N ASN A 166 9.18 -15.06 -10.06
CA ASN A 166 9.73 -16.14 -10.88
C ASN A 166 10.64 -17.12 -10.10
N GLY A 167 10.14 -17.59 -8.96
CA GLY A 167 10.84 -18.59 -8.12
C GLY A 167 11.82 -17.98 -7.10
N GLN A 168 12.09 -16.68 -7.13
CA GLN A 168 12.94 -16.00 -6.15
C GLN A 168 12.13 -15.31 -5.04
N LEU A 169 12.77 -15.05 -3.93
CA LEU A 169 12.23 -14.22 -2.85
C LEU A 169 12.88 -12.84 -2.89
N VAL A 170 12.10 -11.81 -2.56
CA VAL A 170 12.68 -10.49 -2.29
C VAL A 170 13.10 -10.46 -0.82
N SER A 171 14.38 -10.54 -0.56
CA SER A 171 14.93 -10.72 0.79
C SER A 171 14.46 -9.64 1.78
N PRO A 172 14.37 -9.97 3.09
CA PRO A 172 14.09 -8.97 4.13
C PRO A 172 15.06 -7.78 4.12
N ALA A 173 16.34 -8.03 3.81
CA ALA A 173 17.34 -6.96 3.67
C ALA A 173 17.01 -6.01 2.48
N THR A 174 16.48 -6.55 1.39
CA THR A 174 16.02 -5.74 0.26
C THR A 174 14.82 -4.89 0.67
N VAL A 175 13.86 -5.43 1.43
CA VAL A 175 12.71 -4.67 1.95
C VAL A 175 13.19 -3.52 2.85
N GLU A 176 14.16 -3.77 3.72
CA GLU A 176 14.75 -2.72 4.56
C GLU A 176 15.47 -1.65 3.73
N ALA A 177 16.19 -2.05 2.66
CA ALA A 177 16.80 -1.11 1.72
C ALA A 177 15.76 -0.26 0.98
N MET A 178 14.59 -0.82 0.65
CA MET A 178 13.46 -0.08 0.07
C MET A 178 12.90 0.95 1.05
N ALA A 179 12.72 0.55 2.32
CA ALA A 179 12.29 1.45 3.39
C ALA A 179 13.30 2.60 3.59
N LYS A 180 14.60 2.29 3.68
CA LYS A 180 15.67 3.29 3.74
C LYS A 180 15.62 4.27 2.59
N TYR A 181 15.43 3.77 1.37
CA TYR A 181 15.31 4.64 0.19
C TYR A 181 14.09 5.55 0.26
N SER A 182 12.93 5.04 0.68
CA SER A 182 11.73 5.85 0.90
C SER A 182 11.98 6.95 1.93
N LYS A 183 12.57 6.61 3.09
CA LYS A 183 12.92 7.57 4.15
C LYS A 183 13.94 8.61 3.71
N SER A 184 14.83 8.30 2.78
CA SER A 184 15.76 9.30 2.22
C SER A 184 15.07 10.37 1.38
N LEU A 185 13.88 10.08 0.85
CA LEU A 185 13.06 11.03 0.09
C LEU A 185 12.01 11.73 0.97
N TRP A 186 11.43 11.01 1.92
CA TRP A 186 10.40 11.49 2.85
C TRP A 186 10.66 10.92 4.25
N PRO A 187 11.53 11.55 5.07
CA PRO A 187 11.93 11.02 6.38
C PRO A 187 10.77 10.75 7.33
N TYR A 188 9.72 11.56 7.22
CA TYR A 188 8.51 11.51 8.08
C TYR A 188 7.43 10.52 7.59
N LEU A 189 7.55 9.97 6.37
CA LEU A 189 6.53 9.07 5.80
C LEU A 189 6.73 7.64 6.32
N PRO A 190 5.76 7.04 7.01
CA PRO A 190 5.85 5.63 7.40
C PRO A 190 5.96 4.72 6.19
N THR A 191 6.66 3.60 6.34
CA THR A 191 6.88 2.58 5.31
C THR A 191 6.22 1.26 5.69
N LEU A 192 5.52 0.63 4.73
CA LEU A 192 4.78 -0.60 4.96
C LEU A 192 5.07 -1.63 3.88
N VAL A 193 5.09 -2.90 4.27
CA VAL A 193 5.21 -4.04 3.34
C VAL A 193 4.14 -5.07 3.65
N ARG A 194 3.53 -5.67 2.60
CA ARG A 194 2.60 -6.78 2.81
C ARG A 194 3.36 -8.10 2.92
N ALA A 195 3.76 -8.38 4.15
CA ALA A 195 4.33 -9.65 4.59
C ALA A 195 3.98 -9.86 6.07
N GLU A 196 3.92 -11.12 6.49
CA GLU A 196 3.81 -11.42 7.92
C GLU A 196 5.12 -11.03 8.64
N PRO A 197 5.05 -10.48 9.86
CA PRO A 197 6.23 -9.93 10.54
C PRO A 197 7.38 -10.93 10.70
N HIS A 198 7.10 -12.23 10.88
CA HIS A 198 8.14 -13.25 11.04
C HIS A 198 9.10 -13.36 9.84
N TYR A 199 8.65 -12.95 8.64
CA TYR A 199 9.49 -12.94 7.44
C TYR A 199 10.51 -11.82 7.45
N LEU A 200 10.26 -10.72 8.17
CA LEU A 200 11.07 -9.50 8.13
C LEU A 200 12.28 -9.60 9.06
N LEU A 201 13.28 -8.72 8.87
CA LEU A 201 14.43 -8.65 9.76
C LEU A 201 13.96 -8.47 11.21
N TYR A 202 14.69 -9.08 12.15
CA TYR A 202 14.44 -8.86 13.56
C TYR A 202 14.86 -7.44 13.96
N ASN A 203 16.05 -7.01 13.51
CA ASN A 203 16.55 -5.65 13.68
C ASN A 203 16.39 -4.89 12.37
N HIS A 204 15.47 -3.97 12.32
CA HIS A 204 15.25 -3.04 11.22
C HIS A 204 15.30 -1.60 11.75
N HIS A 205 15.58 -0.62 10.87
CA HIS A 205 15.73 0.79 11.24
C HIS A 205 14.82 1.71 10.45
N TYR A 206 14.35 1.27 9.28
CA TYR A 206 13.63 2.11 8.34
C TYR A 206 12.24 1.61 8.02
N LEU A 207 11.97 0.31 8.21
CA LEU A 207 10.65 -0.26 8.01
C LEU A 207 9.79 -0.01 9.26
N ASP A 208 8.62 0.61 9.09
CA ASP A 208 7.74 0.97 10.21
C ASP A 208 6.66 -0.08 10.46
N ALA A 209 6.10 -0.72 9.41
CA ALA A 209 4.96 -1.61 9.57
C ALA A 209 4.99 -2.83 8.65
N ALA A 210 4.47 -3.94 9.19
CA ALA A 210 4.10 -5.14 8.45
C ALA A 210 2.59 -5.17 8.18
N TRP A 211 2.18 -5.82 7.10
CA TRP A 211 0.77 -6.06 6.81
C TRP A 211 0.49 -7.55 6.68
N ALA A 212 -0.16 -8.11 7.69
CA ALA A 212 -0.57 -9.50 7.75
C ALA A 212 -2.01 -9.66 7.21
N GLN A 213 -2.16 -10.49 6.18
CA GLN A 213 -3.44 -10.76 5.55
C GLN A 213 -3.90 -12.20 5.81
N TYR A 214 -5.06 -12.33 6.47
CA TYR A 214 -5.61 -13.63 6.84
C TYR A 214 -6.30 -14.34 5.66
N VAL A 215 -6.02 -15.63 5.56
CA VAL A 215 -6.72 -16.63 4.78
C VAL A 215 -6.84 -17.91 5.61
N THR A 216 -7.90 -18.70 5.40
CA THR A 216 -8.21 -19.88 6.26
C THR A 216 -7.13 -20.97 6.27
N ARG A 217 -6.34 -21.10 5.19
CA ARG A 217 -5.22 -22.06 5.14
C ARG A 217 -4.09 -21.75 6.14
N LYS A 218 -4.08 -20.56 6.75
CA LYS A 218 -3.10 -20.14 7.77
C LYS A 218 -3.49 -20.52 9.21
N GLY A 219 -4.53 -21.35 9.38
CA GLY A 219 -5.06 -21.78 10.68
C GLY A 219 -6.22 -20.92 11.17
N THR A 220 -6.52 -20.98 12.47
CA THR A 220 -7.60 -20.16 13.04
C THR A 220 -7.27 -18.66 13.01
N ALA A 221 -8.28 -17.81 12.86
CA ALA A 221 -8.09 -16.37 12.84
C ALA A 221 -7.49 -15.85 14.16
N THR A 222 -7.84 -16.47 15.28
CA THR A 222 -7.32 -16.13 16.62
C THR A 222 -5.83 -16.44 16.73
N ASP A 223 -5.41 -17.64 16.35
CA ASP A 223 -3.98 -18.02 16.39
C ASP A 223 -3.16 -17.22 15.38
N TYR A 224 -3.72 -16.99 14.20
CA TYR A 224 -3.08 -16.15 13.19
C TYR A 224 -2.80 -14.75 13.73
N LEU A 225 -3.81 -14.09 14.30
CA LEU A 225 -3.66 -12.77 14.89
C LEU A 225 -2.65 -12.78 16.03
N ARG A 226 -2.75 -13.73 16.95
CA ARG A 226 -1.86 -13.85 18.11
C ARG A 226 -0.39 -13.94 17.68
N ARG A 227 -0.07 -14.82 16.71
CA ARG A 227 1.29 -14.97 16.18
C ARG A 227 1.78 -13.65 15.56
N ASN A 228 0.99 -13.06 14.67
CA ASN A 228 1.42 -11.85 13.98
C ASN A 228 1.59 -10.65 14.92
N VAL A 229 0.78 -10.53 15.96
CA VAL A 229 0.95 -9.50 17.01
C VAL A 229 2.23 -9.76 17.81
N ALA A 230 2.49 -10.99 18.22
CA ALA A 230 3.71 -11.34 18.94
C ALA A 230 4.97 -11.05 18.12
N ASP A 231 4.96 -11.48 16.84
CA ASP A 231 6.09 -11.27 15.92
C ASP A 231 6.32 -9.78 15.60
N ALA A 232 5.25 -9.01 15.40
CA ALA A 232 5.35 -7.57 15.15
C ALA A 232 5.88 -6.84 16.40
N SER A 233 5.34 -7.18 17.59
CA SER A 233 5.80 -6.60 18.86
C SER A 233 7.27 -6.88 19.12
N ALA A 234 7.70 -8.12 18.93
CA ALA A 234 9.10 -8.52 19.11
C ALA A 234 10.08 -7.81 18.17
N ARG A 235 9.58 -7.32 17.02
CA ARG A 235 10.36 -6.58 16.01
C ARG A 235 10.12 -5.08 16.05
N HIS A 236 9.36 -4.58 17.01
CA HIS A 236 8.98 -3.16 17.11
C HIS A 236 8.31 -2.62 15.84
N LEU A 237 7.57 -3.47 15.10
CA LEU A 237 6.83 -3.09 13.91
C LEU A 237 5.38 -2.76 14.28
N ALA A 238 4.83 -1.69 13.71
CA ALA A 238 3.39 -1.54 13.65
C ALA A 238 2.77 -2.65 12.78
N LEU A 239 1.49 -2.96 12.99
CA LEU A 239 0.82 -4.04 12.28
C LEU A 239 -0.45 -3.54 11.60
N VAL A 240 -0.52 -3.68 10.29
CA VAL A 240 -1.76 -3.64 9.53
C VAL A 240 -2.30 -5.06 9.42
N VAL A 241 -3.57 -5.26 9.70
CA VAL A 241 -4.24 -6.55 9.53
C VAL A 241 -5.35 -6.44 8.49
N GLY A 242 -5.74 -7.56 7.91
CA GLY A 242 -6.86 -7.61 6.97
C GLY A 242 -7.22 -9.03 6.57
N LEU A 243 -8.26 -9.16 5.76
CA LEU A 243 -8.76 -10.41 5.21
C LEU A 243 -8.51 -10.47 3.71
N ASN A 244 -8.22 -11.62 3.16
CA ASN A 244 -8.36 -11.82 1.73
C ASN A 244 -9.82 -12.21 1.42
N ILE A 245 -10.69 -11.21 1.28
CA ILE A 245 -12.13 -11.44 1.09
C ILE A 245 -12.47 -12.15 -0.22
N ARG A 246 -11.60 -12.07 -1.23
CA ARG A 246 -11.83 -12.68 -2.55
C ARG A 246 -11.47 -14.15 -2.64
N LYS A 247 -10.41 -14.59 -1.95
CA LYS A 247 -9.85 -15.95 -2.04
C LYS A 247 -9.41 -16.50 -0.68
N GLY A 248 -9.82 -15.90 0.41
CA GLY A 248 -9.35 -16.27 1.74
C GLY A 248 -10.28 -17.24 2.49
N GLY A 249 -11.45 -17.55 1.96
CA GLY A 249 -12.36 -18.53 2.53
C GLY A 249 -11.86 -19.97 2.37
N PRO A 250 -12.56 -20.94 3.00
CA PRO A 250 -12.24 -22.37 2.86
C PRO A 250 -12.14 -22.80 1.39
N GLY A 251 -11.11 -23.60 1.08
CA GLY A 251 -10.85 -24.02 -0.30
C GLY A 251 -10.44 -22.89 -1.26
N GLY A 252 -10.09 -21.71 -0.76
CA GLY A 252 -9.67 -20.57 -1.61
C GLY A 252 -10.83 -19.80 -2.26
N ARG A 253 -12.07 -20.05 -1.85
CA ARG A 253 -13.25 -19.30 -2.32
C ARG A 253 -13.32 -17.90 -1.69
N ALA A 254 -14.20 -17.07 -2.23
CA ALA A 254 -14.55 -15.80 -1.60
C ALA A 254 -15.17 -16.03 -0.20
N MET A 255 -14.86 -15.14 0.73
CA MET A 255 -15.45 -15.15 2.07
C MET A 255 -16.91 -14.72 2.02
N THR A 256 -17.77 -15.38 2.77
CA THR A 256 -19.16 -14.97 3.02
C THR A 256 -19.21 -13.75 3.95
N GLY A 257 -20.35 -13.05 3.99
CA GLY A 257 -20.56 -11.97 4.96
C GLY A 257 -20.38 -12.40 6.42
N ALA A 258 -20.85 -13.62 6.77
CA ALA A 258 -20.68 -14.17 8.11
C ALA A 258 -19.20 -14.42 8.46
N GLU A 259 -18.42 -14.96 7.53
CA GLU A 259 -16.98 -15.18 7.71
C GLU A 259 -16.22 -13.87 7.84
N ILE A 260 -16.54 -12.86 7.02
CA ILE A 260 -15.95 -11.52 7.10
C ILE A 260 -16.26 -10.90 8.47
N ALA A 261 -17.51 -10.97 8.93
CA ALA A 261 -17.93 -10.45 10.22
C ALA A 261 -17.20 -11.14 11.38
N ASN A 262 -17.12 -12.48 11.35
CA ASN A 262 -16.46 -13.25 12.39
C ASN A 262 -14.95 -13.00 12.44
N TRP A 263 -14.23 -13.27 11.35
CA TRP A 263 -12.77 -13.16 11.33
C TRP A 263 -12.28 -11.72 11.41
N GLY A 264 -12.98 -10.79 10.76
CA GLY A 264 -12.69 -9.37 10.88
C GLY A 264 -12.88 -8.85 12.31
N SER A 265 -13.93 -9.33 13.02
CA SER A 265 -14.12 -8.98 14.43
C SER A 265 -12.99 -9.50 15.31
N ILE A 266 -12.50 -10.72 15.08
CA ILE A 266 -11.34 -11.26 15.79
C ILE A 266 -10.12 -10.33 15.58
N MET A 267 -9.84 -9.94 14.33
CA MET A 267 -8.73 -9.04 14.02
C MET A 267 -8.85 -7.68 14.72
N LEU A 268 -10.06 -7.15 14.84
CA LEU A 268 -10.34 -5.85 15.45
C LEU A 268 -10.48 -5.88 16.97
N ASN A 269 -10.60 -7.06 17.59
CA ASN A 269 -10.60 -7.18 19.05
C ASN A 269 -9.21 -6.93 19.68
N SER A 270 -8.12 -7.12 18.92
CA SER A 270 -6.78 -6.75 19.38
C SER A 270 -6.58 -5.24 19.26
N THR A 271 -5.98 -4.64 20.28
CA THR A 271 -5.61 -3.20 20.28
C THR A 271 -4.29 -2.94 19.55
N TYR A 272 -3.54 -3.98 19.18
CA TYR A 272 -2.24 -3.83 18.55
C TYR A 272 -2.29 -3.28 17.10
N PRO A 273 -3.16 -3.75 16.19
CA PRO A 273 -3.17 -3.27 14.81
C PRO A 273 -3.46 -1.77 14.70
N CYS A 274 -2.73 -1.08 13.81
CA CYS A 274 -2.91 0.34 13.50
C CYS A 274 -3.91 0.60 12.36
N ALA A 275 -4.22 -0.42 11.55
CA ALA A 275 -5.20 -0.34 10.45
C ALA A 275 -5.80 -1.72 10.16
N PHE A 276 -7.01 -1.73 9.58
CA PHE A 276 -7.65 -2.93 9.04
C PHE A 276 -7.92 -2.73 7.55
N LEU A 277 -7.05 -3.30 6.71
CA LEU A 277 -7.14 -3.18 5.26
C LEU A 277 -7.19 -4.57 4.62
N SER A 278 -8.25 -4.85 3.85
CA SER A 278 -8.50 -6.16 3.25
C SER A 278 -8.23 -6.20 1.74
N TRP A 279 -7.91 -7.33 1.19
CA TRP A 279 -7.81 -7.60 -0.23
C TRP A 279 -9.15 -8.09 -0.76
N GLN A 280 -9.76 -7.48 -1.78
CA GLN A 280 -9.62 -6.13 -2.26
C GLN A 280 -11.02 -5.63 -2.64
N TYR A 281 -11.17 -4.38 -3.01
CA TYR A 281 -12.43 -3.84 -3.54
C TYR A 281 -12.90 -4.63 -4.75
N SER A 282 -14.17 -5.03 -4.73
CA SER A 282 -14.80 -5.77 -5.83
C SER A 282 -16.33 -5.68 -5.70
N SER A 283 -17.05 -6.14 -6.73
CA SER A 283 -18.52 -6.23 -6.72
C SER A 283 -19.09 -7.07 -5.57
N GLN A 284 -18.30 -7.99 -4.99
CA GLN A 284 -18.68 -8.75 -3.80
C GLN A 284 -19.07 -7.82 -2.62
N LEU A 285 -18.43 -6.65 -2.51
CA LEU A 285 -18.75 -5.67 -1.46
C LEU A 285 -20.14 -5.04 -1.61
N ASN A 286 -20.80 -5.24 -2.74
CA ASN A 286 -22.19 -4.78 -2.96
C ASN A 286 -23.24 -5.77 -2.44
N GLN A 287 -22.86 -6.98 -2.07
CA GLN A 287 -23.76 -7.97 -1.48
C GLN A 287 -24.22 -7.52 -0.10
N SER A 288 -25.53 -7.58 0.17
CA SER A 288 -26.12 -7.10 1.43
C SER A 288 -25.48 -7.73 2.68
N SER A 289 -25.21 -9.04 2.65
CA SER A 289 -24.55 -9.73 3.78
C SER A 289 -23.12 -9.23 4.02
N VAL A 290 -22.37 -8.95 2.94
CA VAL A 290 -21.02 -8.39 3.03
C VAL A 290 -21.06 -6.96 3.51
N GLN A 291 -21.99 -6.14 3.04
CA GLN A 291 -22.19 -4.77 3.51
C GLN A 291 -22.47 -4.70 5.01
N LYS A 292 -23.38 -5.56 5.51
CA LYS A 292 -23.66 -5.68 6.95
C LYS A 292 -22.42 -6.05 7.76
N ALA A 293 -21.61 -6.96 7.23
CA ALA A 293 -20.34 -7.33 7.85
C ALA A 293 -19.38 -6.14 7.91
N MET A 294 -19.20 -5.44 6.79
CA MET A 294 -18.31 -4.27 6.73
C MET A 294 -18.78 -3.12 7.63
N ASP A 295 -20.10 -2.93 7.78
CA ASP A 295 -20.67 -1.94 8.73
C ASP A 295 -20.37 -2.32 10.19
N LEU A 296 -20.44 -3.61 10.54
CA LEU A 296 -20.01 -4.10 11.84
C LEU A 296 -18.52 -3.82 12.10
N LEU A 297 -17.67 -4.17 11.13
CA LEU A 297 -16.22 -3.98 11.26
C LEU A 297 -15.86 -2.48 11.33
N ARG A 298 -16.58 -1.63 10.59
CA ARG A 298 -16.43 -0.18 10.69
C ARG A 298 -16.67 0.32 12.11
N ARG A 299 -17.81 -0.07 12.74
CA ARG A 299 -18.11 0.34 14.13
C ARG A 299 -17.01 -0.10 15.08
N LYS A 300 -16.52 -1.35 14.94
CA LYS A 300 -15.41 -1.86 15.75
C LYS A 300 -14.11 -1.08 15.52
N ALA A 301 -13.77 -0.75 14.27
CA ALA A 301 -12.58 0.03 13.97
C ALA A 301 -12.68 1.47 14.50
N GLN A 302 -13.86 2.08 14.44
CA GLN A 302 -14.10 3.44 14.93
C GLN A 302 -14.10 3.55 16.47
N SER A 303 -14.50 2.50 17.18
CA SER A 303 -14.43 2.48 18.66
C SER A 303 -13.02 2.28 19.20
N ARG A 304 -12.04 1.99 18.33
CA ARG A 304 -10.64 1.83 18.71
C ARG A 304 -9.97 3.18 18.96
N ALA A 305 -9.00 3.21 19.87
CA ALA A 305 -8.08 4.34 19.97
C ALA A 305 -7.34 4.52 18.63
N ALA A 306 -7.17 5.76 18.23
CA ALA A 306 -6.35 6.07 17.05
C ALA A 306 -4.90 5.65 17.29
N LYS A 307 -4.28 5.07 16.26
CA LYS A 307 -2.90 4.58 16.32
C LYS A 307 -2.21 4.87 14.99
N ARG A 308 -0.95 5.31 15.05
CA ARG A 308 -0.10 5.43 13.86
C ARG A 308 0.42 4.06 13.45
N CYS A 309 0.72 3.89 12.14
CA CYS A 309 1.41 2.74 11.60
C CYS A 309 2.94 2.99 11.52
N SER A 310 3.50 3.53 12.59
CA SER A 310 4.94 3.83 12.69
C SER A 310 5.41 3.61 14.12
#